data_528b8b03264065ae80ce113fa3c19c86
#
_entry.id   528b8b03264065ae80ce113fa3c19c86
#
_cell.length_a   1.000
_cell.length_b   1.000
_cell.length_c   1.000
_cell.angle_alpha   90.00
_cell.angle_beta   90.00
_cell.angle_gamma   90.00
#
_symmetry.space_group_name_H-M   'P 1'
#
loop_
_entity.id
_entity.type
_entity.pdbx_description
1 polymer ?
#
loop_
_entity_poly.entity_id
_entity_poly.type
_entity_poly.pdbx_seq_one_letter_code
_entity_poly.pdbx_strand_id
1 'polypeptide(L)'
;MKTKVLVVEDDKLISFEIKSILEKNNFDVNICDSYACCIKNLDTFQPELILLDIDLNKKFEGIQIGSYLNSKSDLPFIYITGYTDVETLKRIQTTKPVGYLSKPFREIDIINNIELALYNKKAGLDDVESQEVDEAYSQYSKPIKRALEYIDTNINQEIKTDELIRVSGWSKFHFIREFAKEVGVTPYQYIFEQKMKLASSKLKNTYQSVREIAFDLGYTSNSSFTNAFVKHSGLSPSNFRKKYCR
;
A
#
# COMPACT_ATOMS: atom_id res chain seq x y z
N MET A 1 26.59 5.99 4.42
CA MET A 1 26.73 4.99 3.32
C MET A 1 25.50 5.08 2.45
N LYS A 2 25.60 4.83 1.14
CA LYS A 2 24.44 4.73 0.26
C LYS A 2 23.78 3.36 0.44
N THR A 3 22.47 3.31 0.43
CA THR A 3 21.72 2.04 0.47
C THR A 3 21.95 1.26 -0.82
N LYS A 4 22.29 -0.01 -0.68
CA LYS A 4 22.61 -0.91 -1.80
C LYS A 4 21.36 -1.59 -2.33
N VAL A 5 21.04 -1.38 -3.60
CA VAL A 5 19.89 -1.99 -4.29
C VAL A 5 20.39 -2.87 -5.44
N LEU A 6 19.97 -4.13 -5.45
CA LEU A 6 20.24 -5.04 -6.57
C LEU A 6 19.01 -5.03 -7.50
N VAL A 7 19.24 -4.76 -8.79
CA VAL A 7 18.22 -4.84 -9.83
C VAL A 7 18.41 -6.13 -10.61
N VAL A 8 17.41 -7.01 -10.62
CA VAL A 8 17.41 -8.27 -11.34
C VAL A 8 16.41 -8.19 -12.48
N GLU A 9 16.88 -7.90 -13.67
CA GLU A 9 16.09 -7.63 -14.89
C GLU A 9 16.96 -7.98 -16.11
N ASP A 10 16.46 -8.81 -17.02
CA ASP A 10 17.19 -9.24 -18.22
C ASP A 10 17.06 -8.26 -19.39
N ASP A 11 16.00 -7.43 -19.41
CA ASP A 11 15.91 -6.32 -20.35
C ASP A 11 16.89 -5.21 -19.97
N LYS A 12 17.90 -5.02 -20.85
CA LYS A 12 18.96 -4.03 -20.63
C LYS A 12 18.45 -2.59 -20.60
N LEU A 13 17.40 -2.27 -21.35
CA LEU A 13 16.85 -0.90 -21.36
C LEU A 13 16.16 -0.62 -20.03
N ILE A 14 15.35 -1.54 -19.55
CA ILE A 14 14.62 -1.40 -18.29
C ILE A 14 15.62 -1.38 -17.12
N SER A 15 16.58 -2.30 -17.09
CA SER A 15 17.57 -2.39 -16.01
C SER A 15 18.45 -1.13 -15.90
N PHE A 16 18.86 -0.55 -17.05
CA PHE A 16 19.62 0.71 -17.08
C PHE A 16 18.74 1.93 -16.69
N GLU A 17 17.48 1.96 -17.12
CA GLU A 17 16.54 3.01 -16.70
C GLU A 17 16.37 3.00 -15.18
N ILE A 18 16.07 1.85 -14.59
CA ILE A 18 15.93 1.70 -13.13
C ILE A 18 17.23 2.11 -12.43
N LYS A 19 18.39 1.64 -12.90
CA LYS A 19 19.68 2.02 -12.35
C LYS A 19 19.90 3.53 -12.36
N SER A 20 19.63 4.18 -13.49
CA SER A 20 19.78 5.64 -13.63
C SER A 20 18.89 6.40 -12.64
N ILE A 21 17.62 5.97 -12.48
CA ILE A 21 16.69 6.54 -11.51
C ILE A 21 17.23 6.39 -10.08
N LEU A 22 17.70 5.22 -9.72
CA LEU A 22 18.15 4.93 -8.36
C LEU A 22 19.46 5.66 -8.03
N GLU A 23 20.44 5.67 -8.94
CA GLU A 23 21.72 6.38 -8.72
C GLU A 23 21.52 7.90 -8.56
N LYS A 24 20.58 8.49 -9.33
CA LYS A 24 20.16 9.88 -9.20
C LYS A 24 19.54 10.18 -7.82
N ASN A 25 18.87 9.19 -7.22
CA ASN A 25 18.26 9.29 -5.89
C ASN A 25 19.17 8.74 -4.77
N ASN A 26 20.49 8.74 -5.01
CA ASN A 26 21.53 8.45 -4.01
C ASN A 26 21.58 6.99 -3.51
N PHE A 27 21.12 6.02 -4.31
CA PHE A 27 21.33 4.60 -4.07
C PHE A 27 22.65 4.11 -4.69
N ASP A 28 23.21 3.02 -4.15
CA ASP A 28 24.30 2.25 -4.77
C ASP A 28 23.69 1.04 -5.46
N VAL A 29 23.90 0.90 -6.79
CA VAL A 29 23.10 -0.02 -7.62
C VAL A 29 23.96 -0.98 -8.41
N ASN A 30 23.68 -2.27 -8.27
CA ASN A 30 24.19 -3.29 -9.17
C ASN A 30 23.06 -3.92 -9.98
N ILE A 31 23.38 -4.46 -11.18
CA ILE A 31 22.42 -5.09 -12.08
C ILE A 31 22.78 -6.57 -12.26
N CYS A 32 21.76 -7.41 -12.29
CA CYS A 32 21.84 -8.82 -12.65
C CYS A 32 20.77 -9.13 -13.71
N ASP A 33 21.08 -10.11 -14.57
CA ASP A 33 20.20 -10.55 -15.65
C ASP A 33 19.68 -11.99 -15.47
N SER A 34 20.04 -12.66 -14.37
CA SER A 34 19.78 -14.10 -14.20
C SER A 34 19.83 -14.54 -12.74
N TYR A 35 19.26 -15.71 -12.47
CA TYR A 35 19.33 -16.37 -11.16
C TYR A 35 20.77 -16.49 -10.65
N ALA A 36 21.69 -17.04 -11.49
CA ALA A 36 23.07 -17.26 -11.07
C ALA A 36 23.80 -15.94 -10.73
N CYS A 37 23.56 -14.89 -11.52
CA CYS A 37 24.09 -13.56 -11.25
C CYS A 37 23.53 -12.99 -9.95
N CYS A 38 22.23 -13.13 -9.70
CA CYS A 38 21.60 -12.68 -8.46
C CYS A 38 22.24 -13.33 -7.24
N ILE A 39 22.31 -14.66 -7.20
CA ILE A 39 22.89 -15.40 -6.05
C ILE A 39 24.33 -14.98 -5.77
N LYS A 40 25.16 -14.84 -6.80
CA LYS A 40 26.54 -14.35 -6.64
C LYS A 40 26.60 -12.95 -6.01
N ASN A 41 25.68 -12.07 -6.39
CA ASN A 41 25.65 -10.71 -5.89
C ASN A 41 25.14 -10.60 -4.44
N LEU A 42 24.42 -11.59 -3.92
CA LEU A 42 24.06 -11.62 -2.48
C LEU A 42 25.32 -11.58 -1.62
N ASP A 43 26.35 -12.32 -1.98
CA ASP A 43 27.60 -12.41 -1.23
C ASP A 43 28.57 -11.26 -1.55
N THR A 44 28.69 -10.89 -2.83
CA THR A 44 29.73 -9.94 -3.29
C THR A 44 29.31 -8.48 -3.16
N PHE A 45 28.07 -8.16 -3.47
CA PHE A 45 27.53 -6.81 -3.40
C PHE A 45 26.85 -6.53 -2.07
N GLN A 46 26.25 -7.55 -1.44
CA GLN A 46 25.51 -7.47 -0.17
C GLN A 46 24.40 -6.41 -0.23
N PRO A 47 23.37 -6.59 -1.07
CA PRO A 47 22.28 -5.64 -1.21
C PRO A 47 21.44 -5.56 0.07
N GLU A 48 20.84 -4.41 0.30
CA GLU A 48 19.87 -4.17 1.38
C GLU A 48 18.43 -4.37 0.91
N LEU A 49 18.21 -4.32 -0.42
CA LEU A 49 16.93 -4.56 -1.09
C LEU A 49 17.17 -5.06 -2.52
N ILE A 50 16.22 -5.87 -3.02
CA ILE A 50 16.24 -6.36 -4.42
C ILE A 50 14.98 -5.86 -5.15
N LEU A 51 15.16 -5.30 -6.35
CA LEU A 51 14.10 -5.17 -7.36
C LEU A 51 14.22 -6.36 -8.31
N LEU A 52 13.16 -7.13 -8.45
CA LEU A 52 13.20 -8.45 -9.08
C LEU A 52 12.12 -8.58 -10.16
N ASP A 53 12.51 -8.70 -11.42
CA ASP A 53 11.54 -9.07 -12.45
C ASP A 53 11.08 -10.52 -12.27
N ILE A 54 9.82 -10.75 -12.59
CA ILE A 54 9.21 -12.09 -12.53
C ILE A 54 9.71 -12.97 -13.66
N ASP A 55 9.72 -12.43 -14.87
CA ASP A 55 10.21 -13.11 -16.07
C ASP A 55 11.61 -12.60 -16.41
N LEU A 56 12.57 -13.42 -16.16
CA LEU A 56 13.94 -13.28 -16.63
C LEU A 56 14.13 -14.14 -17.90
N ASN A 57 15.34 -14.53 -18.20
CA ASN A 57 15.66 -15.40 -19.35
C ASN A 57 14.76 -16.65 -19.45
N LYS A 58 14.21 -17.11 -18.33
CA LYS A 58 13.21 -18.17 -18.25
C LYS A 58 11.94 -17.66 -17.58
N LYS A 59 10.82 -18.11 -18.11
CA LYS A 59 9.51 -17.78 -17.55
C LYS A 59 9.44 -18.13 -16.05
N PHE A 60 9.06 -17.14 -15.24
CA PHE A 60 8.95 -17.26 -13.77
C PHE A 60 10.27 -17.53 -13.02
N GLU A 61 11.44 -17.28 -13.63
CA GLU A 61 12.72 -17.43 -12.93
C GLU A 61 12.83 -16.51 -11.72
N GLY A 62 12.25 -15.30 -11.79
CA GLY A 62 12.17 -14.39 -10.65
C GLY A 62 11.39 -14.94 -9.46
N ILE A 63 10.36 -15.76 -9.69
CA ILE A 63 9.64 -16.45 -8.60
C ILE A 63 10.54 -17.47 -7.89
N GLN A 64 11.44 -18.15 -8.63
CA GLN A 64 12.41 -19.07 -8.02
C GLN A 64 13.43 -18.30 -7.15
N ILE A 65 13.88 -17.13 -7.61
CA ILE A 65 14.74 -16.24 -6.82
C ILE A 65 14.00 -15.78 -5.56
N GLY A 66 12.76 -15.31 -5.67
CA GLY A 66 11.93 -14.90 -4.54
C GLY A 66 11.72 -16.02 -3.51
N SER A 67 11.49 -17.26 -3.97
CA SER A 67 11.38 -18.44 -3.10
C SER A 67 12.70 -18.74 -2.38
N TYR A 68 13.82 -18.61 -3.07
CA TYR A 68 15.15 -18.78 -2.48
C TYR A 68 15.40 -17.71 -1.41
N LEU A 69 15.15 -16.44 -1.70
CA LEU A 69 15.32 -15.33 -0.76
C LEU A 69 14.48 -15.53 0.49
N ASN A 70 13.19 -15.87 0.35
CA ASN A 70 12.31 -16.14 1.47
C ASN A 70 12.74 -17.32 2.35
N SER A 71 13.47 -18.29 1.78
CA SER A 71 13.92 -19.49 2.52
C SER A 71 15.29 -19.34 3.18
N LYS A 72 16.13 -18.40 2.71
CA LYS A 72 17.56 -18.32 3.06
C LYS A 72 17.99 -16.97 3.61
N SER A 73 17.18 -15.94 3.49
CA SER A 73 17.53 -14.59 3.95
C SER A 73 16.30 -13.77 4.31
N ASP A 74 16.48 -12.80 5.21
CA ASP A 74 15.47 -11.76 5.52
C ASP A 74 15.64 -10.52 4.62
N LEU A 75 16.21 -10.71 3.42
CA LEU A 75 16.46 -9.62 2.49
C LEU A 75 15.16 -9.23 1.79
N PRO A 76 14.67 -7.99 1.97
CA PRO A 76 13.44 -7.54 1.34
C PRO A 76 13.61 -7.48 -0.18
N PHE A 77 12.57 -7.88 -0.89
CA PHE A 77 12.52 -7.77 -2.34
C PHE A 77 11.14 -7.33 -2.83
N ILE A 78 11.17 -6.56 -3.91
CA ILE A 78 9.99 -6.02 -4.59
C ILE A 78 9.96 -6.63 -5.99
N TYR A 79 8.83 -7.22 -6.37
CA TYR A 79 8.67 -7.66 -7.75
C TYR A 79 8.38 -6.51 -8.70
N ILE A 80 9.02 -6.57 -9.86
CA ILE A 80 8.66 -5.77 -11.03
C ILE A 80 7.86 -6.68 -11.97
N THR A 81 6.67 -6.28 -12.40
CA THR A 81 5.80 -7.17 -13.15
C THR A 81 4.93 -6.48 -14.18
N GLY A 82 4.81 -7.09 -15.36
CA GLY A 82 3.78 -6.78 -16.35
C GLY A 82 2.49 -7.60 -16.15
N TYR A 83 2.50 -8.58 -15.24
CA TYR A 83 1.36 -9.47 -15.00
C TYR A 83 0.30 -8.85 -14.11
N THR A 84 -0.95 -9.00 -14.54
CA THR A 84 -2.13 -8.56 -13.79
C THR A 84 -3.09 -9.72 -13.50
N ASP A 85 -2.75 -10.95 -13.95
CA ASP A 85 -3.60 -12.10 -13.77
C ASP A 85 -3.51 -12.69 -12.35
N VAL A 86 -4.66 -13.19 -11.88
CA VAL A 86 -4.84 -13.68 -10.49
C VAL A 86 -3.96 -14.91 -10.19
N GLU A 87 -3.68 -15.74 -11.18
CA GLU A 87 -2.92 -16.98 -10.96
C GLU A 87 -1.45 -16.68 -10.69
N THR A 88 -0.85 -15.81 -11.50
CA THR A 88 0.53 -15.34 -11.30
C THR A 88 0.68 -14.62 -9.97
N LEU A 89 -0.27 -13.74 -9.62
CA LEU A 89 -0.26 -13.02 -8.35
C LEU A 89 -0.33 -13.96 -7.13
N LYS A 90 -1.11 -15.04 -7.18
CA LYS A 90 -1.14 -16.04 -6.11
C LYS A 90 0.22 -16.74 -5.93
N ARG A 91 0.90 -17.10 -7.03
CA ARG A 91 2.25 -17.72 -6.98
C ARG A 91 3.27 -16.79 -6.34
N ILE A 92 3.24 -15.50 -6.70
CA ILE A 92 4.13 -14.49 -6.17
C ILE A 92 3.92 -14.30 -4.65
N GLN A 93 2.68 -14.28 -4.18
CA GLN A 93 2.36 -14.11 -2.76
C GLN A 93 3.00 -15.17 -1.86
N THR A 94 3.18 -16.39 -2.35
CA THR A 94 3.82 -17.47 -1.55
C THR A 94 5.29 -17.17 -1.23
N THR A 95 5.94 -16.29 -2.00
CA THR A 95 7.34 -15.90 -1.79
C THR A 95 7.53 -14.71 -0.83
N LYS A 96 6.43 -14.16 -0.30
CA LYS A 96 6.40 -13.05 0.67
C LYS A 96 7.23 -11.82 0.26
N PRO A 97 7.01 -11.22 -0.92
CA PRO A 97 7.66 -9.97 -1.29
C PRO A 97 7.15 -8.83 -0.42
N VAL A 98 7.98 -7.82 -0.19
CA VAL A 98 7.59 -6.61 0.56
C VAL A 98 6.82 -5.61 -0.28
N GLY A 99 6.77 -5.77 -1.59
CA GLY A 99 6.03 -4.89 -2.50
C GLY A 99 5.97 -5.40 -3.94
N TYR A 100 5.22 -4.68 -4.77
CA TYR A 100 5.06 -4.93 -6.21
C TYR A 100 5.11 -3.63 -6.98
N LEU A 101 5.82 -3.63 -8.10
CA LEU A 101 5.91 -2.53 -9.05
C LEU A 101 5.39 -2.98 -10.41
N SER A 102 4.30 -2.38 -10.90
CA SER A 102 3.70 -2.75 -12.19
C SER A 102 4.38 -2.00 -13.34
N LYS A 103 4.75 -2.70 -14.41
CA LYS A 103 5.17 -2.10 -15.68
C LYS A 103 3.93 -1.60 -16.46
N PRO A 104 3.94 -0.38 -17.05
CA PRO A 104 4.97 0.64 -16.94
C PRO A 104 4.95 1.39 -15.59
N PHE A 105 6.10 1.79 -15.09
CA PHE A 105 6.28 2.49 -13.83
C PHE A 105 6.86 3.89 -14.05
N ARG A 106 6.68 4.78 -13.08
CA ARG A 106 7.30 6.11 -13.03
C ARG A 106 8.43 6.10 -11.99
N GLU A 107 9.36 7.05 -12.11
CA GLU A 107 10.44 7.26 -11.12
C GLU A 107 9.91 7.28 -9.68
N ILE A 108 8.84 8.03 -9.42
CA ILE A 108 8.25 8.17 -8.09
C ILE A 108 7.69 6.83 -7.55
N ASP A 109 7.17 5.96 -8.41
CA ASP A 109 6.61 4.68 -8.01
C ASP A 109 7.73 3.74 -7.52
N ILE A 110 8.90 3.76 -8.17
CA ILE A 110 10.10 2.99 -7.77
C ILE A 110 10.59 3.48 -6.40
N ILE A 111 10.83 4.78 -6.27
CA ILE A 111 11.43 5.36 -5.05
C ILE A 111 10.52 5.13 -3.84
N ASN A 112 9.23 5.41 -3.95
CA ASN A 112 8.29 5.22 -2.84
C ASN A 112 8.22 3.76 -2.37
N ASN A 113 8.24 2.79 -3.30
CA ASN A 113 8.22 1.37 -2.93
C ASN A 113 9.51 0.96 -2.18
N ILE A 114 10.66 1.44 -2.65
CA ILE A 114 11.96 1.15 -2.00
C ILE A 114 12.03 1.78 -0.60
N GLU A 115 11.70 3.07 -0.49
CA GLU A 115 11.75 3.78 0.80
C GLU A 115 10.84 3.13 1.84
N LEU A 116 9.62 2.72 1.43
CA LEU A 116 8.69 2.04 2.30
C LEU A 116 9.22 0.67 2.75
N ALA A 117 9.78 -0.12 1.82
CA ALA A 117 10.36 -1.42 2.16
C ALA A 117 11.52 -1.31 3.14
N LEU A 118 12.41 -0.34 2.93
CA LEU A 118 13.56 -0.08 3.82
C LEU A 118 13.12 0.48 5.18
N TYR A 119 12.09 1.32 5.21
CA TYR A 119 11.52 1.83 6.44
C TYR A 119 10.94 0.70 7.31
N ASN A 120 10.13 -0.18 6.71
CA ASN A 120 9.53 -1.32 7.41
C ASN A 120 10.61 -2.23 8.01
N LYS A 121 11.67 -2.54 7.25
CA LYS A 121 12.80 -3.34 7.74
C LYS A 121 13.51 -2.68 8.92
N LYS A 122 13.83 -1.38 8.84
CA LYS A 122 14.51 -0.63 9.92
C LYS A 122 13.65 -0.51 11.18
N ALA A 123 12.34 -0.41 11.00
CA ALA A 123 11.39 -0.33 12.11
C ALA A 123 11.13 -1.69 12.78
N GLY A 124 11.72 -2.79 12.27
CA GLY A 124 11.45 -4.14 12.76
C GLY A 124 10.00 -4.57 12.51
N LEU A 125 9.32 -3.95 11.51
CA LEU A 125 7.90 -4.18 11.24
C LEU A 125 7.66 -5.40 10.35
N ASP A 126 8.72 -6.10 9.94
CA ASP A 126 8.60 -7.32 9.13
C ASP A 126 8.03 -8.49 9.95
N ASP A 127 8.12 -8.45 11.29
CA ASP A 127 7.61 -9.45 12.24
C ASP A 127 7.09 -8.86 13.56
N VAL A 128 6.71 -7.60 13.61
CA VAL A 128 5.88 -7.16 14.72
C VAL A 128 4.49 -7.74 14.48
N GLU A 129 4.28 -8.96 14.96
CA GLU A 129 3.00 -9.28 15.55
C GLU A 129 2.69 -8.13 16.48
N SER A 130 1.90 -7.19 16.02
CA SER A 130 1.20 -6.26 16.88
C SER A 130 0.25 -7.13 17.73
N GLN A 131 0.83 -7.67 18.81
CA GLN A 131 0.03 -8.08 19.96
C GLN A 131 -0.76 -6.84 20.34
N GLU A 132 -2.08 -7.00 20.32
CA GLU A 132 -3.09 -6.03 20.74
C GLU A 132 -3.44 -4.89 19.78
N VAL A 133 -3.85 -5.17 18.52
CA VAL A 133 -4.88 -4.35 17.85
C VAL A 133 -5.77 -5.22 16.97
N ASP A 134 -6.95 -5.46 17.49
CA ASP A 134 -8.21 -5.77 16.82
C ASP A 134 -8.30 -7.02 15.94
N GLU A 135 -9.03 -8.01 16.47
CA GLU A 135 -9.66 -9.10 15.70
C GLU A 135 -10.48 -8.60 14.50
N ALA A 136 -10.86 -7.30 14.49
CA ALA A 136 -11.72 -6.69 13.49
C ALA A 136 -11.21 -6.80 12.05
N TYR A 137 -9.90 -6.82 11.83
CA TYR A 137 -9.30 -6.83 10.49
C TYR A 137 -8.45 -8.08 10.20
N SER A 138 -8.52 -9.10 11.03
CA SER A 138 -7.74 -10.35 10.88
C SER A 138 -8.02 -11.11 9.58
N GLN A 139 -9.20 -10.89 8.99
CA GLN A 139 -9.65 -11.53 7.75
C GLN A 139 -9.08 -10.90 6.47
N TYR A 140 -8.44 -9.72 6.57
CA TYR A 140 -7.91 -9.00 5.42
C TYR A 140 -6.40 -9.21 5.26
N SER A 141 -5.91 -9.09 4.03
CA SER A 141 -4.47 -9.11 3.77
C SER A 141 -3.75 -7.96 4.48
N LYS A 142 -2.47 -8.17 4.85
CA LYS A 142 -1.66 -7.15 5.57
C LYS A 142 -1.71 -5.74 4.94
N PRO A 143 -1.59 -5.57 3.61
CA PRO A 143 -1.69 -4.24 2.99
C PRO A 143 -3.08 -3.59 3.14
N ILE A 144 -4.15 -4.38 3.05
CA ILE A 144 -5.52 -3.88 3.25
C ILE A 144 -5.75 -3.56 4.72
N LYS A 145 -5.29 -4.41 5.64
CA LYS A 145 -5.33 -4.15 7.08
C LYS A 145 -4.67 -2.80 7.43
N ARG A 146 -3.44 -2.54 6.94
CA ARG A 146 -2.75 -1.25 7.14
C ARG A 146 -3.55 -0.06 6.61
N ALA A 147 -4.20 -0.21 5.46
CA ALA A 147 -5.04 0.85 4.90
C ALA A 147 -6.29 1.11 5.74
N LEU A 148 -6.92 0.07 6.27
CA LEU A 148 -8.10 0.18 7.14
C LEU A 148 -7.73 0.82 8.49
N GLU A 149 -6.63 0.39 9.11
CA GLU A 149 -6.09 0.98 10.34
C GLU A 149 -5.73 2.46 10.14
N TYR A 150 -5.13 2.79 8.98
CA TYR A 150 -4.85 4.19 8.64
C TYR A 150 -6.13 5.02 8.50
N ILE A 151 -7.17 4.46 7.87
CA ILE A 151 -8.48 5.14 7.75
C ILE A 151 -9.06 5.39 9.13
N ASP A 152 -9.09 4.41 10.02
CA ASP A 152 -9.67 4.55 11.36
C ASP A 152 -8.92 5.60 12.20
N THR A 153 -7.59 5.56 12.15
CA THR A 153 -6.77 6.53 12.88
C THR A 153 -6.95 7.96 12.37
N ASN A 154 -7.19 8.14 11.06
CA ASN A 154 -7.24 9.44 10.41
C ASN A 154 -8.64 9.85 9.96
N ILE A 155 -9.70 9.19 10.43
CA ILE A 155 -11.08 9.42 9.97
C ILE A 155 -11.57 10.85 10.20
N ASN A 156 -10.98 11.55 11.15
CA ASN A 156 -11.26 12.94 11.50
C ASN A 156 -10.57 13.97 10.58
N GLN A 157 -9.86 13.53 9.55
CA GLN A 157 -9.12 14.38 8.62
C GLN A 157 -9.56 14.11 7.18
N GLU A 158 -9.08 14.93 6.25
CA GLU A 158 -9.14 14.58 4.83
C GLU A 158 -8.18 13.43 4.55
N ILE A 159 -8.68 12.29 4.09
CA ILE A 159 -7.87 11.12 3.72
C ILE A 159 -7.75 11.07 2.20
N LYS A 160 -6.52 11.18 1.69
CA LYS A 160 -6.23 11.07 0.26
C LYS A 160 -5.94 9.62 -0.10
N THR A 161 -6.42 9.18 -1.26
CA THR A 161 -6.17 7.82 -1.75
C THR A 161 -4.67 7.52 -1.89
N ASP A 162 -3.86 8.53 -2.21
CA ASP A 162 -2.41 8.37 -2.34
C ASP A 162 -1.72 8.00 -1.00
N GLU A 163 -2.29 8.42 0.12
CA GLU A 163 -1.82 8.02 1.46
C GLU A 163 -2.10 6.55 1.73
N LEU A 164 -3.29 6.05 1.36
CA LEU A 164 -3.63 4.64 1.48
C LEU A 164 -2.77 3.75 0.58
N ILE A 165 -2.48 4.22 -0.63
CA ILE A 165 -1.58 3.55 -1.56
C ILE A 165 -0.19 3.42 -0.93
N ARG A 166 0.33 4.50 -0.33
CA ARG A 166 1.63 4.51 0.34
C ARG A 166 1.69 3.53 1.51
N VAL A 167 0.70 3.53 2.41
CA VAL A 167 0.71 2.64 3.58
C VAL A 167 0.45 1.18 3.21
N SER A 168 -0.25 0.91 2.10
CA SER A 168 -0.45 -0.44 1.59
C SER A 168 0.81 -1.05 0.97
N GLY A 169 1.73 -0.19 0.46
CA GLY A 169 2.90 -0.62 -0.31
C GLY A 169 2.57 -1.14 -1.71
N TRP A 170 1.37 -0.92 -2.21
CA TRP A 170 0.91 -1.38 -3.52
C TRP A 170 0.83 -0.25 -4.54
N SER A 171 0.84 -0.59 -5.84
CA SER A 171 0.51 0.38 -6.88
C SER A 171 -0.96 0.79 -6.80
N LYS A 172 -1.29 1.98 -7.31
CA LYS A 172 -2.65 2.54 -7.26
C LYS A 172 -3.72 1.58 -7.79
N PHE A 173 -3.50 0.99 -8.96
CA PHE A 173 -4.46 0.10 -9.59
C PHE A 173 -4.61 -1.21 -8.80
N HIS A 174 -3.51 -1.75 -8.32
CA HIS A 174 -3.52 -2.97 -7.51
C HIS A 174 -4.24 -2.74 -6.20
N PHE A 175 -3.91 -1.67 -5.48
CA PHE A 175 -4.56 -1.31 -4.22
C PHE A 175 -6.09 -1.14 -4.38
N ILE A 176 -6.54 -0.32 -5.34
CA ILE A 176 -7.97 -0.06 -5.52
C ILE A 176 -8.73 -1.34 -5.84
N ARG A 177 -8.16 -2.21 -6.68
CA ARG A 177 -8.77 -3.48 -7.08
C ARG A 177 -8.86 -4.46 -5.90
N GLU A 178 -7.74 -4.69 -5.20
CA GLU A 178 -7.72 -5.66 -4.10
C GLU A 178 -8.50 -5.15 -2.89
N PHE A 179 -8.46 -3.85 -2.62
CA PHE A 179 -9.30 -3.25 -1.59
C PHE A 179 -10.79 -3.49 -1.89
N ALA A 180 -11.24 -3.20 -3.11
CA ALA A 180 -12.63 -3.43 -3.50
C ALA A 180 -13.02 -4.92 -3.46
N LYS A 181 -12.09 -5.81 -3.78
CA LYS A 181 -12.31 -7.26 -3.75
C LYS A 181 -12.41 -7.80 -2.31
N GLU A 182 -11.54 -7.37 -1.40
CA GLU A 182 -11.51 -7.87 -0.03
C GLU A 182 -12.56 -7.17 0.84
N VAL A 183 -12.74 -5.86 0.70
CA VAL A 183 -13.64 -5.05 1.53
C VAL A 183 -15.06 -4.95 0.95
N GLY A 184 -15.22 -5.28 -0.34
CA GLY A 184 -16.52 -5.26 -1.04
C GLY A 184 -16.92 -3.89 -1.61
N VAL A 185 -16.19 -2.81 -1.27
CA VAL A 185 -16.42 -1.44 -1.75
C VAL A 185 -15.10 -0.76 -2.06
N THR A 186 -15.13 0.30 -2.87
CA THR A 186 -13.90 1.07 -3.15
C THR A 186 -13.38 1.81 -1.91
N PRO A 187 -12.07 2.14 -1.82
CA PRO A 187 -11.52 2.90 -0.70
C PRO A 187 -12.28 4.21 -0.42
N TYR A 188 -12.64 4.93 -1.47
CA TYR A 188 -13.41 6.17 -1.35
C TYR A 188 -14.81 5.93 -0.75
N GLN A 189 -15.52 4.90 -1.21
CA GLN A 189 -16.83 4.53 -0.66
C GLN A 189 -16.71 4.12 0.80
N TYR A 190 -15.70 3.34 1.15
CA TYR A 190 -15.46 2.92 2.53
C TYR A 190 -15.22 4.12 3.47
N ILE A 191 -14.30 5.03 3.11
CA ILE A 191 -14.04 6.26 3.88
C ILE A 191 -15.32 7.08 4.03
N PHE A 192 -16.06 7.25 2.93
CA PHE A 192 -17.33 7.99 2.95
C PHE A 192 -18.33 7.38 3.93
N GLU A 193 -18.52 6.06 3.89
CA GLU A 193 -19.46 5.38 4.80
C GLU A 193 -19.02 5.46 6.25
N GLN A 194 -17.73 5.28 6.56
CA GLN A 194 -17.23 5.43 7.92
C GLN A 194 -17.42 6.85 8.45
N LYS A 195 -17.14 7.88 7.65
CA LYS A 195 -17.41 9.28 8.01
C LYS A 195 -18.90 9.54 8.25
N MET A 196 -19.78 8.97 7.45
CA MET A 196 -21.24 9.13 7.62
C MET A 196 -21.76 8.39 8.86
N LYS A 197 -21.22 7.22 9.19
CA LYS A 197 -21.51 6.51 10.44
C LYS A 197 -21.09 7.34 11.65
N LEU A 198 -19.87 7.89 11.63
CA LEU A 198 -19.36 8.72 12.71
C LEU A 198 -20.15 10.04 12.85
N ALA A 199 -20.51 10.68 11.71
CA ALA A 199 -21.39 11.85 11.70
C ALA A 199 -22.75 11.56 12.35
N SER A 200 -23.34 10.43 11.99
CA SER A 200 -24.63 10.00 12.55
C SER A 200 -24.55 9.78 14.06
N SER A 201 -23.47 9.18 14.53
CA SER A 201 -23.20 8.99 15.95
C SER A 201 -23.02 10.32 16.69
N LYS A 202 -22.17 11.22 16.15
CA LYS A 202 -21.96 12.56 16.75
C LYS A 202 -23.26 13.39 16.78
N LEU A 203 -24.08 13.34 15.72
CA LEU A 203 -25.37 14.04 15.67
C LEU A 203 -26.37 13.53 16.69
N LYS A 204 -26.36 12.25 17.05
CA LYS A 204 -27.24 11.63 18.04
C LYS A 204 -26.78 11.86 19.48
N ASN A 205 -25.47 11.78 19.70
CA ASN A 205 -24.91 11.61 21.03
C ASN A 205 -24.16 12.82 21.57
N THR A 206 -24.03 13.90 20.78
CA THR A 206 -23.32 15.13 21.18
C THR A 206 -24.11 16.40 20.89
N TYR A 207 -23.77 17.48 21.59
CA TYR A 207 -24.31 18.82 21.35
C TYR A 207 -23.49 19.63 20.35
N GLN A 208 -22.46 19.03 19.71
CA GLN A 208 -21.66 19.71 18.69
C GLN A 208 -22.55 20.27 17.58
N SER A 209 -22.25 21.47 17.12
CA SER A 209 -22.95 22.05 15.96
C SER A 209 -22.67 21.21 14.68
N VAL A 210 -23.60 21.31 13.72
CA VAL A 210 -23.40 20.64 12.40
C VAL A 210 -22.10 21.10 11.73
N ARG A 211 -21.73 22.36 11.95
CA ARG A 211 -20.48 22.95 11.42
C ARG A 211 -19.25 22.31 12.06
N GLU A 212 -19.23 22.17 13.38
CA GLU A 212 -18.14 21.52 14.10
C GLU A 212 -17.96 20.06 13.65
N ILE A 213 -19.06 19.31 13.56
CA ILE A 213 -19.04 17.93 13.07
C ILE A 213 -18.48 17.85 11.65
N ALA A 214 -18.85 18.79 10.76
CA ALA A 214 -18.34 18.84 9.40
C ALA A 214 -16.82 19.02 9.37
N PHE A 215 -16.29 19.98 10.14
CA PHE A 215 -14.85 20.23 10.21
C PHE A 215 -14.08 19.08 10.89
N ASP A 216 -14.62 18.51 11.97
CA ASP A 216 -14.08 17.34 12.65
C ASP A 216 -13.94 16.11 11.74
N LEU A 217 -14.74 16.02 10.69
CA LEU A 217 -14.70 14.95 9.70
C LEU A 217 -13.90 15.31 8.45
N GLY A 218 -13.16 16.42 8.49
CA GLY A 218 -12.28 16.86 7.40
C GLY A 218 -13.03 17.46 6.20
N TYR A 219 -14.26 17.95 6.36
CA TYR A 219 -14.96 18.66 5.29
C TYR A 219 -14.55 20.14 5.29
N THR A 220 -14.25 20.66 4.11
CA THR A 220 -13.84 22.06 3.92
C THR A 220 -15.00 23.05 4.08
N SER A 221 -16.25 22.60 3.98
CA SER A 221 -17.42 23.43 4.16
C SER A 221 -18.61 22.66 4.74
N ASN A 222 -19.49 23.41 5.47
CA ASN A 222 -20.73 22.86 5.98
C ASN A 222 -21.68 22.40 4.85
N SER A 223 -21.65 23.08 3.70
CA SER A 223 -22.49 22.73 2.55
C SER A 223 -22.08 21.40 1.93
N SER A 224 -20.76 21.15 1.75
CA SER A 224 -20.26 19.89 1.21
C SER A 224 -20.59 18.72 2.14
N PHE A 225 -20.44 18.90 3.45
CA PHE A 225 -20.86 17.91 4.45
C PHE A 225 -22.38 17.66 4.39
N THR A 226 -23.19 18.71 4.38
CA THR A 226 -24.65 18.59 4.37
C THR A 226 -25.12 17.82 3.14
N ASN A 227 -24.60 18.13 1.95
CA ASN A 227 -24.94 17.42 0.73
C ASN A 227 -24.53 15.93 0.80
N ALA A 228 -23.34 15.64 1.30
CA ALA A 228 -22.85 14.28 1.49
C ALA A 228 -23.76 13.51 2.48
N PHE A 229 -24.11 14.12 3.59
CA PHE A 229 -24.95 13.52 4.62
C PHE A 229 -26.39 13.29 4.14
N VAL A 230 -26.99 14.23 3.39
CA VAL A 230 -28.31 14.05 2.77
C VAL A 230 -28.31 12.89 1.78
N LYS A 231 -27.25 12.79 0.95
CA LYS A 231 -27.10 11.69 0.01
C LYS A 231 -27.06 10.32 0.70
N HIS A 232 -26.45 10.26 1.88
CA HIS A 232 -26.31 9.01 2.65
C HIS A 232 -27.58 8.68 3.46
N SER A 233 -28.13 9.65 4.19
CA SER A 233 -29.18 9.41 5.18
C SER A 233 -30.60 9.77 4.73
N GLY A 234 -30.75 10.47 3.60
CA GLY A 234 -32.02 11.02 3.12
C GLY A 234 -32.52 12.24 3.89
N LEU A 235 -31.80 12.68 4.94
CA LEU A 235 -32.20 13.81 5.81
C LEU A 235 -31.02 14.79 5.94
N SER A 236 -31.36 16.09 6.11
CA SER A 236 -30.33 17.04 6.49
C SER A 236 -29.79 16.71 7.91
N PRO A 237 -28.54 17.06 8.24
CA PRO A 237 -27.96 16.81 9.56
C PRO A 237 -28.86 17.37 10.71
N SER A 238 -29.40 18.56 10.53
CA SER A 238 -30.30 19.20 11.52
C SER A 238 -31.59 18.43 11.70
N ASN A 239 -32.21 17.97 10.60
CA ASN A 239 -33.44 17.18 10.66
C ASN A 239 -33.17 15.77 11.21
N PHE A 240 -32.01 15.18 10.87
CA PHE A 240 -31.57 13.92 11.44
C PHE A 240 -31.42 14.02 12.96
N ARG A 241 -30.76 15.08 13.47
CA ARG A 241 -30.64 15.35 14.90
C ARG A 241 -32.00 15.46 15.57
N LYS A 242 -32.92 16.32 15.04
CA LYS A 242 -34.28 16.49 15.59
C LYS A 242 -35.04 15.16 15.68
N LYS A 243 -34.83 14.27 14.71
CA LYS A 243 -35.54 12.97 14.65
C LYS A 243 -34.96 11.91 15.59
N TYR A 244 -33.63 11.90 15.79
CA TYR A 244 -32.94 10.80 16.46
C TYR A 244 -32.17 11.20 17.73
N CYS A 245 -32.05 12.51 18.06
CA CYS A 245 -31.52 12.97 19.33
C CYS A 245 -32.63 12.82 20.38
N ARG A 246 -32.34 12.13 21.45
CA ARG A 246 -33.22 12.03 22.64
C ARG A 246 -32.92 13.13 23.63
#